data_bc7e014b8a4f493287ebfceafe3f5f5b
#
_entry.id   bc7e014b8a4f493287ebfceafe3f5f5b
#
_cell.length_a   1.000
_cell.length_b   1.000
_cell.length_c   1.000
_cell.angle_alpha   90.00
_cell.angle_beta   90.00
_cell.angle_gamma   90.00
#
_symmetry.space_group_name_H-M   'P 1'
#
loop_
_entity.id
_entity.type
_entity.pdbx_description
1 polymer ?
#
loop_
_entity_poly.entity_id
_entity_poly.type
_entity_poly.pdbx_seq_one_letter_code
_entity_poly.pdbx_strand_id
1 'polypeptide(L)'
;MLFRSGAVGLKSAIDYVKSVGFEEIHKRELEVSAYAFEKMKEIAHINILGSEKAEEHNGILTFTVDNVHPHDVSEILAADGIAVRAGHHCAQPLLEYLGYRSTVRASFAFYNTKEDADRFLDSLSTVRERMGYGK
;
A
#
# COMPACT_ATOMS: atom_id res chain seq x y z
N MET A 1 29.99 -20.21 7.87
CA MET A 1 29.47 -20.74 6.60
C MET A 1 28.08 -20.21 6.22
N LEU A 2 27.44 -19.40 7.06
CA LEU A 2 26.08 -18.86 6.88
C LEU A 2 25.98 -17.67 5.90
N PHE A 3 27.06 -16.94 5.64
CA PHE A 3 27.03 -15.72 4.81
C PHE A 3 26.97 -15.96 3.28
N ARG A 4 27.27 -17.17 2.80
CA ARG A 4 27.28 -17.47 1.37
C ARG A 4 25.88 -17.75 0.80
N SER A 5 24.99 -18.33 1.58
CA SER A 5 23.62 -18.65 1.13
C SER A 5 22.81 -17.38 0.81
N GLY A 6 22.94 -16.34 1.64
CA GLY A 6 22.28 -15.05 1.39
C GLY A 6 22.79 -14.38 0.10
N ALA A 7 24.09 -14.43 -0.17
CA ALA A 7 24.65 -13.87 -1.41
C ALA A 7 24.18 -14.64 -2.66
N VAL A 8 24.10 -15.98 -2.58
CA VAL A 8 23.56 -16.80 -3.67
C VAL A 8 22.07 -16.53 -3.89
N GLY A 9 21.29 -16.42 -2.81
CA GLY A 9 19.87 -16.06 -2.89
C GLY A 9 19.65 -14.68 -3.50
N LEU A 10 20.45 -13.69 -3.10
CA LEU A 10 20.38 -12.34 -3.68
C LEU A 10 20.71 -12.37 -5.19
N LYS A 11 21.72 -13.12 -5.61
CA LYS A 11 22.04 -13.28 -7.04
C LYS A 11 20.82 -13.83 -7.79
N SER A 12 20.19 -14.88 -7.28
CA SER A 12 19.02 -15.50 -7.92
C SER A 12 17.84 -14.52 -8.00
N ALA A 13 17.62 -13.72 -6.96
CA ALA A 13 16.59 -12.67 -6.96
C ALA A 13 16.87 -11.59 -8.00
N ILE A 14 18.12 -11.15 -8.13
CA ILE A 14 18.54 -10.17 -9.15
C ILE A 14 18.32 -10.72 -10.56
N ASP A 15 18.73 -11.98 -10.79
CA ASP A 15 18.57 -12.63 -12.09
C ASP A 15 17.07 -12.77 -12.45
N TYR A 16 16.22 -13.09 -11.47
CA TYR A 16 14.77 -13.15 -11.65
C TYR A 16 14.18 -11.78 -12.02
N VAL A 17 14.48 -10.74 -11.25
CA VAL A 17 14.00 -9.38 -11.56
C VAL A 17 14.43 -8.91 -12.94
N LYS A 18 15.70 -9.19 -13.31
CA LYS A 18 16.20 -8.89 -14.65
C LYS A 18 15.50 -9.69 -15.75
N SER A 19 15.10 -10.93 -15.48
CA SER A 19 14.38 -11.75 -16.45
C SER A 19 12.94 -11.28 -16.70
N VAL A 20 12.29 -10.68 -15.68
CA VAL A 20 10.97 -10.03 -15.83
C VAL A 20 11.13 -8.69 -16.56
N GLY A 21 12.18 -7.93 -16.22
CA GLY A 21 12.47 -6.61 -16.77
C GLY A 21 11.86 -5.47 -15.94
N PHE A 22 12.67 -4.44 -15.66
CA PHE A 22 12.24 -3.32 -14.82
C PHE A 22 11.08 -2.51 -15.42
N GLU A 23 11.06 -2.36 -16.74
CA GLU A 23 10.00 -1.62 -17.44
C GLU A 23 8.64 -2.34 -17.30
N GLU A 24 8.64 -3.65 -17.46
CA GLU A 24 7.41 -4.45 -17.31
C GLU A 24 6.93 -4.48 -15.85
N ILE A 25 7.85 -4.59 -14.89
CA ILE A 25 7.54 -4.50 -13.45
C ILE A 25 6.88 -3.14 -13.17
N HIS A 26 7.52 -2.05 -13.54
CA HIS A 26 7.01 -0.70 -13.29
C HIS A 26 5.65 -0.46 -13.95
N LYS A 27 5.49 -0.89 -15.19
CA LYS A 27 4.21 -0.78 -15.91
C LYS A 27 3.07 -1.48 -15.17
N ARG A 28 3.29 -2.70 -14.70
CA ARG A 28 2.27 -3.48 -13.97
C ARG A 28 1.94 -2.90 -12.62
N GLU A 29 2.97 -2.51 -11.85
CA GLU A 29 2.78 -1.85 -10.57
C GLU A 29 1.98 -0.56 -10.73
N LEU A 30 2.32 0.25 -11.73
CA LEU A 30 1.60 1.48 -12.03
C LEU A 30 0.15 1.23 -12.43
N GLU A 31 -0.12 0.23 -13.27
CA GLU A 31 -1.48 -0.10 -13.70
C GLU A 31 -2.39 -0.45 -12.52
N VAL A 32 -1.93 -1.29 -11.60
CA VAL A 32 -2.74 -1.72 -10.45
C VAL A 32 -2.85 -0.60 -9.42
N SER A 33 -1.75 0.12 -9.13
CA SER A 33 -1.77 1.20 -8.14
C SER A 33 -2.59 2.40 -8.61
N ALA A 34 -2.54 2.76 -9.90
CA ALA A 34 -3.37 3.82 -10.45
C ALA A 34 -4.85 3.46 -10.40
N TYR A 35 -5.19 2.22 -10.71
CA TYR A 35 -6.56 1.72 -10.57
C TYR A 35 -7.06 1.82 -9.12
N ALA A 36 -6.24 1.38 -8.15
CA ALA A 36 -6.58 1.47 -6.74
C ALA A 36 -6.69 2.93 -6.27
N PHE A 37 -5.77 3.81 -6.71
CA PHE A 37 -5.77 5.23 -6.38
C PHE A 37 -7.07 5.92 -6.81
N GLU A 38 -7.50 5.75 -8.06
CA GLU A 38 -8.71 6.40 -8.56
C GLU A 38 -9.95 5.92 -7.79
N LYS A 39 -10.06 4.63 -7.51
CA LYS A 39 -11.15 4.10 -6.71
C LYS A 39 -11.10 4.51 -5.23
N MET A 40 -9.92 4.62 -4.64
CA MET A 40 -9.78 5.13 -3.27
C MET A 40 -10.29 6.56 -3.12
N LYS A 41 -10.14 7.40 -4.14
CA LYS A 41 -10.67 8.79 -4.13
C LYS A 41 -12.19 8.85 -4.06
N GLU A 42 -12.88 7.80 -4.47
CA GLU A 42 -14.34 7.68 -4.41
C GLU A 42 -14.84 7.25 -3.02
N ILE A 43 -13.96 6.72 -2.16
CA ILE A 43 -14.32 6.29 -0.82
C ILE A 43 -14.27 7.50 0.12
N ALA A 44 -15.40 7.83 0.72
CA ALA A 44 -15.51 8.93 1.66
C ALA A 44 -14.57 8.73 2.87
N HIS A 45 -14.02 9.84 3.39
CA HIS A 45 -13.17 9.83 4.58
C HIS A 45 -11.80 9.14 4.43
N ILE A 46 -11.36 8.87 3.22
CA ILE A 46 -10.00 8.42 2.92
C ILE A 46 -9.18 9.63 2.45
N ASN A 47 -8.05 9.87 3.09
CA ASN A 47 -7.12 10.94 2.70
C ASN A 47 -5.84 10.28 2.18
N ILE A 48 -5.61 10.34 0.88
CA ILE A 48 -4.39 9.82 0.25
C ILE A 48 -3.31 10.90 0.35
N LEU A 49 -2.12 10.54 0.82
CA LEU A 49 -0.98 11.42 0.95
C LEU A 49 -0.12 11.37 -0.31
N GLY A 50 0.38 12.52 -0.74
CA GLY A 50 1.30 12.62 -1.87
C GLY A 50 0.70 13.37 -3.05
N SER A 51 1.04 12.96 -4.25
CA SER A 51 0.58 13.62 -5.47
C SER A 51 -0.90 13.34 -5.76
N GLU A 52 -1.55 14.28 -6.44
CA GLU A 52 -2.89 14.09 -7.01
C GLU A 52 -2.88 13.22 -8.28
N LYS A 53 -1.70 12.86 -8.78
CA LYS A 53 -1.53 12.06 -9.98
C LYS A 53 -1.16 10.63 -9.62
N ALA A 54 -1.96 9.69 -10.11
CA ALA A 54 -1.78 8.27 -9.84
C ALA A 54 -0.40 7.75 -10.24
N GLU A 55 0.14 8.22 -11.37
CA GLU A 55 1.43 7.81 -11.92
C GLU A 55 2.64 8.21 -11.07
N GLU A 56 2.49 9.13 -10.14
CA GLU A 56 3.57 9.59 -9.26
C GLU A 56 3.69 8.76 -7.97
N HIS A 57 2.80 7.78 -7.74
CA HIS A 57 2.77 6.95 -6.53
C HIS A 57 3.64 5.68 -6.60
N ASN A 58 4.12 5.27 -7.78
CA ASN A 58 5.07 4.16 -7.96
C ASN A 58 4.69 2.86 -7.21
N GLY A 59 3.43 2.43 -7.28
CA GLY A 59 2.96 1.21 -6.63
C GLY A 59 2.71 1.33 -5.12
N ILE A 60 2.86 2.52 -4.52
CA ILE A 60 2.70 2.73 -3.07
C ILE A 60 1.64 3.79 -2.81
N LEU A 61 0.58 3.42 -2.09
CA LEU A 61 -0.44 4.36 -1.64
C LEU A 61 -0.37 4.50 -0.11
N THR A 62 -0.09 5.72 0.33
CA THR A 62 -0.08 6.09 1.76
C THR A 62 -1.32 6.91 2.06
N PHE A 63 -2.04 6.56 3.11
CA PHE A 63 -3.33 7.18 3.40
C PHE A 63 -3.67 7.18 4.90
N THR A 64 -4.68 7.96 5.26
CA THR A 64 -5.37 7.92 6.55
C THR A 64 -6.87 7.72 6.36
N VAL A 65 -7.53 7.23 7.40
CA VAL A 65 -8.99 7.13 7.47
C VAL A 65 -9.44 8.06 8.59
N ASP A 66 -10.41 8.95 8.31
CA ASP A 66 -10.89 9.91 9.30
C ASP A 66 -11.40 9.24 10.56
N ASN A 67 -10.88 9.69 11.70
CA ASN A 67 -11.21 9.21 13.05
C ASN A 67 -10.85 7.75 13.35
N VAL A 68 -10.13 7.05 12.45
CA VAL A 68 -9.67 5.69 12.69
C VAL A 68 -8.15 5.67 12.81
N HIS A 69 -7.64 5.07 13.89
CA HIS A 69 -6.20 4.95 14.06
C HIS A 69 -5.61 4.00 13.02
N PRO A 70 -4.46 4.31 12.40
CA PRO A 70 -3.85 3.46 11.38
C PRO A 70 -3.62 1.99 11.76
N HIS A 71 -3.34 1.71 13.03
CA HIS A 71 -3.23 0.32 13.51
C HIS A 71 -4.58 -0.41 13.45
N ASP A 72 -5.67 0.25 13.83
CA ASP A 72 -7.01 -0.36 13.78
C ASP A 72 -7.41 -0.64 12.32
N VAL A 73 -7.10 0.29 11.41
CA VAL A 73 -7.25 0.05 9.96
C VAL A 73 -6.50 -1.19 9.53
N SER A 74 -5.22 -1.33 9.93
CA SER A 74 -4.40 -2.48 9.53
C SER A 74 -4.90 -3.79 10.12
N GLU A 75 -5.43 -3.80 11.35
CA GLU A 75 -6.00 -4.99 11.98
C GLU A 75 -7.29 -5.44 11.29
N ILE A 76 -8.17 -4.49 10.96
CA ILE A 76 -9.43 -4.78 10.24
C ILE A 76 -9.12 -5.38 8.86
N LEU A 77 -8.21 -4.77 8.10
CA LEU A 77 -7.81 -5.26 6.79
C LEU A 77 -7.14 -6.64 6.89
N ALA A 78 -6.29 -6.85 7.91
CA ALA A 78 -5.64 -8.13 8.14
C ALA A 78 -6.64 -9.26 8.46
N ALA A 79 -7.73 -8.96 9.18
CA ALA A 79 -8.80 -9.92 9.43
C ALA A 79 -9.51 -10.38 8.15
N ASP A 80 -9.51 -9.53 7.11
CA ASP A 80 -10.05 -9.84 5.78
C ASP A 80 -8.97 -10.44 4.83
N GLY A 81 -7.77 -10.74 5.36
CA GLY A 81 -6.67 -11.33 4.60
C GLY A 81 -5.88 -10.32 3.77
N ILE A 82 -5.95 -9.03 4.08
CA ILE A 82 -5.28 -7.95 3.36
C ILE A 82 -4.16 -7.38 4.22
N ALA A 83 -2.92 -7.50 3.76
CA ALA A 83 -1.74 -7.02 4.47
C ALA A 83 -1.39 -5.59 4.04
N VAL A 84 -1.45 -4.65 4.99
CA VAL A 84 -0.97 -3.28 4.85
C VAL A 84 0.01 -2.97 5.98
N ARG A 85 0.75 -1.88 5.87
CA ARG A 85 1.63 -1.43 6.94
C ARG A 85 1.08 -0.18 7.61
N ALA A 86 0.95 -0.19 8.94
CA ALA A 86 0.64 0.99 9.75
C ALA A 86 1.88 1.53 10.46
N GLY A 87 1.94 2.84 10.68
CA GLY A 87 3.00 3.50 11.42
C GLY A 87 3.64 4.67 10.68
N HIS A 88 4.87 5.03 11.06
CA HIS A 88 5.65 6.11 10.44
C HIS A 88 6.62 5.66 9.35
N HIS A 89 6.59 4.38 8.98
CA HIS A 89 7.31 3.82 7.81
C HIS A 89 8.84 4.10 7.81
N CYS A 90 9.45 4.25 9.00
CA CYS A 90 10.83 4.70 9.19
C CYS A 90 11.10 6.11 8.62
N ALA A 91 10.07 6.95 8.48
CA ALA A 91 10.11 8.29 7.94
C ALA A 91 9.45 9.30 8.90
N GLN A 92 9.67 9.14 10.21
CA GLN A 92 9.03 9.96 11.24
C GLN A 92 9.20 11.47 11.02
N PRO A 93 10.38 12.01 10.68
CA PRO A 93 10.54 13.44 10.45
C PRO A 93 9.70 13.97 9.28
N LEU A 94 9.50 13.16 8.23
CA LEU A 94 8.65 13.51 7.10
C LEU A 94 7.18 13.56 7.51
N LEU A 95 6.71 12.56 8.25
CA LEU A 95 5.32 12.55 8.72
C LEU A 95 5.03 13.69 9.68
N GLU A 96 5.94 14.02 10.60
CA GLU A 96 5.82 15.17 11.50
C GLU A 96 5.74 16.50 10.71
N TYR A 97 6.57 16.66 9.68
CA TYR A 97 6.52 17.82 8.80
C TYR A 97 5.17 17.93 8.06
N LEU A 98 4.59 16.81 7.64
CA LEU A 98 3.29 16.73 6.99
C LEU A 98 2.11 16.80 7.99
N GLY A 99 2.36 16.85 9.29
CA GLY A 99 1.34 16.94 10.33
C GLY A 99 0.71 15.60 10.72
N TYR A 100 1.31 14.47 10.32
CA TYR A 100 0.81 13.13 10.64
C TYR A 100 1.69 12.44 11.69
N ARG A 101 1.10 11.70 12.61
CA ARG A 101 1.81 10.86 13.57
C ARG A 101 2.00 9.44 13.05
N SER A 102 1.06 8.96 12.28
CA SER A 102 1.01 7.60 11.75
C SER A 102 0.09 7.57 10.53
N THR A 103 0.40 6.70 9.58
CA THR A 103 -0.39 6.49 8.36
C THR A 103 -0.50 5.01 8.05
N VAL A 104 -1.35 4.66 7.10
CA VAL A 104 -1.44 3.31 6.50
C VAL A 104 -0.77 3.35 5.14
N ARG A 105 -0.06 2.27 4.78
CA ARG A 105 0.57 2.12 3.47
C ARG A 105 0.14 0.81 2.83
N ALA A 106 -0.53 0.89 1.69
CA ALA A 106 -0.72 -0.21 0.77
C ALA A 106 0.41 -0.21 -0.27
N SER A 107 0.97 -1.37 -0.56
CA SER A 107 2.04 -1.53 -1.55
C SER A 107 1.62 -2.60 -2.55
N PHE A 108 1.64 -2.24 -3.82
CA PHE A 108 1.31 -3.12 -4.94
C PHE A 108 2.60 -3.53 -5.64
N ALA A 109 2.76 -4.81 -5.88
CA ALA A 109 3.86 -5.37 -6.63
C ALA A 109 3.37 -5.83 -8.01
N PHE A 110 4.30 -6.06 -8.93
CA PHE A 110 3.99 -6.43 -10.32
C PHE A 110 3.14 -7.70 -10.49
N TYR A 111 3.02 -8.51 -9.46
CA TYR A 111 2.21 -9.73 -9.44
C TYR A 111 0.81 -9.54 -8.85
N ASN A 112 0.50 -8.36 -8.30
CA ASN A 112 -0.86 -8.07 -7.85
C ASN A 112 -1.79 -7.81 -9.04
N THR A 113 -3.05 -8.13 -8.83
CA THR A 113 -4.10 -8.00 -9.84
C THR A 113 -5.10 -6.89 -9.46
N LYS A 114 -5.98 -6.53 -10.39
CA LYS A 114 -7.11 -5.61 -10.10
C LYS A 114 -8.10 -6.22 -9.11
N GLU A 115 -8.25 -7.54 -9.12
CA GLU A 115 -9.07 -8.27 -8.17
C GLU A 115 -8.50 -8.17 -6.74
N ASP A 116 -7.17 -8.17 -6.59
CA ASP A 116 -6.52 -7.91 -5.28
C ASP A 116 -6.81 -6.49 -4.83
N ALA A 117 -6.73 -5.52 -5.74
CA ALA A 117 -7.06 -4.13 -5.45
C ALA A 117 -8.54 -3.96 -5.09
N ASP A 118 -9.47 -4.62 -5.79
CA ASP A 118 -10.90 -4.57 -5.47
C ASP A 118 -11.18 -5.14 -4.08
N ARG A 119 -10.59 -6.28 -3.72
CA ARG A 119 -10.72 -6.85 -2.36
C ARG A 119 -10.21 -5.89 -1.29
N PHE A 120 -9.08 -5.23 -1.54
CA PHE A 120 -8.56 -4.20 -0.64
C PHE A 120 -9.54 -3.03 -0.49
N LEU A 121 -10.08 -2.51 -1.58
CA LEU A 121 -11.01 -1.39 -1.60
C LEU A 121 -12.35 -1.74 -0.92
N ASP A 122 -12.88 -2.93 -1.17
CA ASP A 122 -14.09 -3.42 -0.54
C ASP A 122 -13.94 -3.45 0.99
N SER A 123 -12.85 -4.05 1.48
CA SER A 123 -12.58 -4.08 2.91
C SER A 123 -12.35 -2.69 3.49
N LEU A 124 -11.55 -1.84 2.80
CA LEU A 124 -11.25 -0.48 3.23
C LEU A 124 -12.53 0.37 3.37
N SER A 125 -13.49 0.22 2.46
CA SER A 125 -14.77 0.94 2.49
C SER A 125 -15.61 0.65 3.73
N THR A 126 -15.40 -0.50 4.40
CA THR A 126 -16.16 -0.92 5.59
C THR A 126 -15.48 -0.53 6.90
N VAL A 127 -14.24 -0.05 6.88
CA VAL A 127 -13.44 0.21 8.09
C VAL A 127 -14.15 1.12 9.08
N ARG A 128 -14.69 2.25 8.61
CA ARG A 128 -15.38 3.21 9.49
C ARG A 128 -16.65 2.64 10.11
N GLU A 129 -17.45 1.94 9.31
CA GLU A 129 -18.68 1.28 9.79
C GLU A 129 -18.35 0.24 10.87
N ARG A 130 -17.31 -0.57 10.66
CA ARG A 130 -16.84 -1.58 11.62
C ARG A 130 -16.31 -0.95 12.92
N MET A 131 -15.81 0.29 12.86
CA MET A 131 -15.39 1.07 14.03
C MET A 131 -16.53 1.89 14.67
N GLY A 132 -17.75 1.82 14.13
CA GLY A 132 -18.92 2.52 14.66
C GLY A 132 -19.03 4.01 14.29
N TYR A 133 -18.25 4.48 13.31
CA TYR A 133 -18.29 5.89 12.87
C TYR A 133 -19.27 6.16 11.72
N GLY A 134 -20.02 5.14 11.28
CA GLY A 134 -20.93 5.25 10.13
C GLY A 134 -20.19 5.28 8.78
N LYS A 135 -20.98 5.29 7.72
CA LYS A 135 -20.45 5.33 6.34
C LYS A 135 -19.87 6.69 6.00
#